data_c6f98711766b1430b8d8ee8eddaa3c10
#
_entry.id   c6f98711766b1430b8d8ee8eddaa3c10
#
_cell.length_a   1.000
_cell.length_b   1.000
_cell.length_c   1.000
_cell.angle_alpha   90.00
_cell.angle_beta   90.00
_cell.angle_gamma   90.00
#
_symmetry.space_group_name_H-M   'P 1'
#
loop_
_entity.id
_entity.type
_entity.pdbx_description
1 polymer ?
#
loop_
_entity_poly.entity_id
_entity_poly.type
_entity_poly.pdbx_seq_one_letter_code
_entity_poly.pdbx_strand_id
1 'polypeptide(L)'
;RITTQKLSQIAIEKKTLLASGEELENKLVTFHKLVANLKQDREDIVYLLKGEADKQCQKVEEMLKTLEENEVPRTKQCLQDFFEKNPDANPTALRDEMQQVIKEEVIKGFDVFRKDTERVISNNIQETFSRFTKRSNNIIQEFKTAAEILFEVVMDPFEFSVELTKDKGFYYMVQEYTAPTDEEVKSILRTFLPKSMSRKMVLNEMLERVSSDVGRNCGRVRYDLTSRIRKTIDHYAKQLQNLGSDLISQIEHAIQKGQERRKAGSESIRIELALLARKTKTLEDLKEKLTHVWNAVNLAEVKHERFN
;
A
#
# COMPACT_ATOMS: atom_id res chain seq x y z
N ARG A 1 -13.62 -12.58 -17.92
CA ARG A 1 -12.33 -11.90 -18.14
C ARG A 1 -11.36 -12.74 -18.99
N ILE A 2 -11.05 -14.00 -18.64
CA ILE A 2 -10.10 -14.85 -19.38
C ILE A 2 -10.59 -15.13 -20.82
N THR A 3 -11.86 -15.45 -21.00
CA THR A 3 -12.46 -15.74 -22.32
C THR A 3 -12.39 -14.54 -23.26
N THR A 4 -12.67 -13.37 -22.77
CA THR A 4 -12.67 -12.12 -23.53
C THR A 4 -11.27 -11.66 -23.91
N GLN A 5 -10.29 -11.81 -23.02
CA GLN A 5 -8.88 -11.60 -23.35
C GLN A 5 -8.40 -12.54 -24.47
N LYS A 6 -8.80 -13.80 -24.42
CA LYS A 6 -8.47 -14.78 -25.48
C LYS A 6 -9.12 -14.44 -26.82
N LEU A 7 -10.35 -13.94 -26.81
CA LEU A 7 -11.00 -13.46 -28.03
C LEU A 7 -10.26 -12.29 -28.67
N SER A 8 -9.84 -11.30 -27.87
CA SER A 8 -9.04 -10.15 -28.35
C SER A 8 -7.69 -10.60 -28.93
N GLN A 9 -7.00 -11.53 -28.27
CA GLN A 9 -5.75 -12.11 -28.78
C GLN A 9 -5.94 -12.79 -30.14
N ILE A 10 -6.99 -13.61 -30.31
CA ILE A 10 -7.32 -14.27 -31.57
C ILE A 10 -7.66 -13.23 -32.64
N ALA A 11 -8.37 -12.17 -32.32
CA ALA A 11 -8.70 -11.11 -33.26
C ALA A 11 -7.45 -10.38 -33.77
N ILE A 12 -6.51 -10.03 -32.89
CA ILE A 12 -5.22 -9.45 -33.27
C ILE A 12 -4.43 -10.42 -34.16
N GLU A 13 -4.35 -11.69 -33.80
CA GLU A 13 -3.65 -12.73 -34.59
C GLU A 13 -4.23 -12.84 -36.01
N LYS A 14 -5.56 -12.85 -36.15
CA LYS A 14 -6.21 -12.85 -37.48
C LYS A 14 -5.87 -11.63 -38.31
N LYS A 15 -5.92 -10.43 -37.71
CA LYS A 15 -5.58 -9.17 -38.41
C LYS A 15 -4.11 -9.14 -38.84
N THR A 16 -3.21 -9.63 -37.99
CA THR A 16 -1.77 -9.76 -38.33
C THR A 16 -1.52 -10.71 -39.49
N LEU A 17 -2.27 -11.80 -39.58
CA LEU A 17 -2.20 -12.76 -40.69
C LEU A 17 -2.70 -12.17 -42.03
N LEU A 18 -3.70 -11.31 -42.01
CA LEU A 18 -4.33 -10.72 -43.17
C LEU A 18 -3.65 -9.45 -43.69
N ALA A 19 -2.93 -8.70 -42.85
CA ALA A 19 -2.26 -7.44 -43.19
C ALA A 19 -1.18 -7.65 -44.27
N SER A 20 -0.92 -6.65 -45.14
CA SER A 20 0.23 -6.64 -46.03
C SER A 20 1.54 -6.56 -45.29
N GLY A 21 2.71 -6.85 -45.91
CA GLY A 21 4.02 -6.76 -45.23
C GLY A 21 4.34 -5.38 -44.74
N GLU A 22 4.20 -4.39 -45.58
CA GLU A 22 4.45 -2.98 -45.29
C GLU A 22 3.47 -2.42 -44.28
N GLU A 23 2.19 -2.74 -44.39
CA GLU A 23 1.17 -2.33 -43.41
C GLU A 23 1.45 -2.89 -42.03
N LEU A 24 1.84 -4.17 -41.93
CA LEU A 24 2.18 -4.78 -40.66
C LEU A 24 3.41 -4.14 -40.03
N GLU A 25 4.45 -3.83 -40.83
CA GLU A 25 5.65 -3.17 -40.35
C GLU A 25 5.36 -1.78 -39.75
N ASN A 26 4.54 -0.99 -40.44
CA ASN A 26 4.09 0.31 -39.98
C ASN A 26 3.24 0.21 -38.69
N LYS A 27 2.34 -0.76 -38.60
CA LYS A 27 1.55 -1.04 -37.38
C LYS A 27 2.46 -1.42 -36.21
N LEU A 28 3.51 -2.22 -36.45
CA LEU A 28 4.47 -2.62 -35.41
C LEU A 28 5.30 -1.45 -34.89
N VAL A 29 5.81 -0.59 -35.76
CA VAL A 29 6.55 0.62 -35.37
C VAL A 29 5.66 1.51 -34.48
N THR A 30 4.41 1.70 -34.88
CA THR A 30 3.44 2.48 -34.09
C THR A 30 3.14 1.81 -32.75
N PHE A 31 2.93 0.50 -32.74
CA PHE A 31 2.68 -0.26 -31.51
C PHE A 31 3.86 -0.17 -30.52
N HIS A 32 5.10 -0.33 -31.00
CA HIS A 32 6.27 -0.19 -30.14
C HIS A 32 6.40 1.20 -29.51
N LYS A 33 6.02 2.26 -30.24
CA LYS A 33 5.94 3.62 -29.67
C LYS A 33 4.89 3.73 -28.57
N LEU A 34 3.70 3.15 -28.79
CA LEU A 34 2.66 3.12 -27.77
C LEU A 34 3.10 2.36 -26.52
N VAL A 35 3.79 1.23 -26.68
CA VAL A 35 4.36 0.44 -25.57
C VAL A 35 5.42 1.24 -24.83
N ALA A 36 6.29 1.96 -25.54
CA ALA A 36 7.32 2.81 -24.92
C ALA A 36 6.69 3.92 -24.08
N ASN A 37 5.67 4.62 -24.61
CA ASN A 37 4.94 5.66 -23.89
C ASN A 37 4.24 5.08 -22.62
N LEU A 38 3.56 3.95 -22.76
CA LEU A 38 2.91 3.31 -21.61
C LEU A 38 3.92 2.90 -20.51
N LYS A 39 5.10 2.41 -20.90
CA LYS A 39 6.19 2.12 -19.96
C LYS A 39 6.66 3.37 -19.22
N GLN A 40 6.87 4.46 -19.93
CA GLN A 40 7.26 5.74 -19.36
C GLN A 40 6.19 6.27 -18.40
N ASP A 41 4.94 6.30 -18.80
CA ASP A 41 3.83 6.75 -17.93
C ASP A 41 3.72 5.95 -16.65
N ARG A 42 3.99 4.64 -16.71
CA ARG A 42 4.01 3.77 -15.52
C ARG A 42 5.20 4.07 -14.60
N GLU A 43 6.38 4.30 -15.15
CA GLU A 43 7.56 4.71 -14.37
C GLU A 43 7.30 6.04 -13.66
N ASP A 44 6.68 6.98 -14.34
CA ASP A 44 6.29 8.28 -13.77
C ASP A 44 5.28 8.12 -12.61
N ILE A 45 4.30 7.23 -12.77
CA ILE A 45 3.35 6.91 -11.68
C ILE A 45 4.07 6.34 -10.47
N VAL A 46 4.99 5.40 -10.67
CA VAL A 46 5.78 4.79 -9.57
C VAL A 46 6.64 5.84 -8.86
N TYR A 47 7.26 6.73 -9.62
CA TYR A 47 8.04 7.84 -9.07
C TYR A 47 7.16 8.77 -8.20
N LEU A 48 6.00 9.18 -8.72
CA LEU A 48 5.05 10.02 -8.00
C LEU A 48 4.51 9.35 -6.74
N LEU A 49 4.24 8.04 -6.79
CA LEU A 49 3.81 7.26 -5.62
C LEU A 49 4.87 7.24 -4.51
N LYS A 50 6.14 7.13 -4.87
CA LYS A 50 7.24 7.23 -3.89
C LYS A 50 7.30 8.61 -3.26
N GLY A 51 7.13 9.67 -4.04
CA GLY A 51 7.05 11.04 -3.53
C GLY A 51 5.87 11.23 -2.56
N GLU A 52 4.72 10.60 -2.83
CA GLU A 52 3.59 10.63 -1.90
C GLU A 52 3.88 9.84 -0.60
N ALA A 53 4.61 8.70 -0.70
CA ALA A 53 5.08 7.97 0.48
C ALA A 53 5.95 8.86 1.38
N ASP A 54 6.91 9.57 0.79
CA ASP A 54 7.81 10.45 1.53
C ASP A 54 7.06 11.60 2.19
N LYS A 55 6.07 12.20 1.52
CA LYS A 55 5.18 13.21 2.13
C LYS A 55 4.40 12.66 3.32
N GLN A 56 3.88 11.43 3.25
CA GLN A 56 3.17 10.82 4.37
C GLN A 56 4.14 10.51 5.52
N CYS A 57 5.35 10.06 5.23
CA CYS A 57 6.40 9.85 6.24
C CYS A 57 6.76 11.16 6.94
N GLN A 58 6.91 12.25 6.20
CA GLN A 58 7.18 13.58 6.77
C GLN A 58 6.04 14.04 7.69
N LYS A 59 4.78 13.85 7.30
CA LYS A 59 3.62 14.16 8.18
C LYS A 59 3.67 13.36 9.48
N VAL A 60 4.05 12.09 9.43
CA VAL A 60 4.24 11.26 10.64
C VAL A 60 5.33 11.86 11.55
N GLU A 61 6.44 12.32 10.99
CA GLU A 61 7.50 12.95 11.74
C GLU A 61 7.04 14.25 12.44
N GLU A 62 6.30 15.09 11.73
CA GLU A 62 5.73 16.34 12.27
C GLU A 62 4.73 16.05 13.41
N MET A 63 3.85 15.05 13.22
CA MET A 63 2.88 14.64 14.24
C MET A 63 3.57 14.08 15.49
N LEU A 64 4.63 13.26 15.32
CA LEU A 64 5.38 12.71 16.46
C LEU A 64 6.19 13.77 17.18
N LYS A 65 6.73 14.76 16.48
CA LYS A 65 7.39 15.90 17.10
C LYS A 65 6.41 16.69 17.96
N THR A 66 5.22 16.97 17.46
CA THR A 66 4.16 17.64 18.22
C THR A 66 3.73 16.81 19.43
N LEU A 67 3.64 15.48 19.30
CA LEU A 67 3.36 14.59 20.41
C LEU A 67 4.46 14.72 21.50
N GLU A 68 5.74 14.63 21.12
CA GLU A 68 6.86 14.73 22.05
C GLU A 68 6.87 16.08 22.79
N GLU A 69 6.66 17.18 22.06
CA GLU A 69 6.59 18.54 22.60
C GLU A 69 5.47 18.74 23.62
N ASN A 70 4.35 18.00 23.47
CA ASN A 70 3.21 18.08 24.38
C ASN A 70 3.31 17.07 25.55
N GLU A 71 3.70 15.82 25.26
CA GLU A 71 3.69 14.74 26.25
C GLU A 71 4.82 14.86 27.29
N VAL A 72 5.99 15.36 26.89
CA VAL A 72 7.11 15.52 27.83
C VAL A 72 6.76 16.50 28.98
N PRO A 73 6.30 17.74 28.72
CA PRO A 73 5.92 18.64 29.81
C PRO A 73 4.70 18.15 30.60
N ARG A 74 3.70 17.54 29.93
CA ARG A 74 2.52 16.96 30.59
C ARG A 74 2.91 15.88 31.60
N THR A 75 3.71 14.91 31.15
CA THR A 75 4.16 13.81 32.03
C THR A 75 5.06 14.30 33.15
N LYS A 76 5.93 15.30 32.89
CA LYS A 76 6.74 15.92 33.94
C LYS A 76 5.89 16.62 35.02
N GLN A 77 4.82 17.30 34.60
CA GLN A 77 3.89 17.92 35.55
C GLN A 77 3.18 16.85 36.38
N CYS A 78 2.68 15.77 35.80
CA CYS A 78 2.10 14.67 36.56
C CYS A 78 3.05 14.07 37.59
N LEU A 79 4.34 13.97 37.27
CA LEU A 79 5.36 13.51 38.23
C LEU A 79 5.59 14.48 39.37
N GLN A 80 5.61 15.79 39.10
CA GLN A 80 5.76 16.83 40.15
C GLN A 80 4.55 16.80 41.07
N ASP A 81 3.34 16.75 40.53
CA ASP A 81 2.11 16.65 41.30
C ASP A 81 2.08 15.38 42.18
N PHE A 82 2.54 14.26 41.62
CA PHE A 82 2.67 12.99 42.34
C PHE A 82 3.68 13.11 43.51
N PHE A 83 4.83 13.71 43.25
CA PHE A 83 5.87 13.95 44.26
C PHE A 83 5.37 14.81 45.42
N GLU A 84 4.62 15.87 45.16
CA GLU A 84 4.05 16.78 46.14
C GLU A 84 2.98 16.11 47.00
N LYS A 85 2.17 15.25 46.41
CA LYS A 85 1.10 14.48 47.09
C LYS A 85 1.63 13.40 48.03
N ASN A 86 2.91 13.00 47.88
CA ASN A 86 3.51 11.92 48.66
C ASN A 86 4.73 12.40 49.48
N PRO A 87 4.58 13.38 50.42
CA PRO A 87 5.70 14.02 51.11
C PRO A 87 6.51 13.05 51.99
N ASP A 88 5.90 11.99 52.51
CA ASP A 88 6.49 11.03 53.44
C ASP A 88 6.96 9.72 52.78
N ALA A 89 6.83 9.58 51.44
CA ALA A 89 7.22 8.37 50.77
C ALA A 89 8.71 8.02 50.91
N ASN A 90 9.03 6.75 51.02
CA ASN A 90 10.41 6.27 51.00
C ASN A 90 11.02 6.51 49.59
N PRO A 91 12.28 6.98 49.47
CA PRO A 91 12.91 7.26 48.18
C PRO A 91 12.87 6.09 47.19
N THR A 92 13.03 4.84 47.67
CA THR A 92 12.95 3.64 46.77
C THR A 92 11.52 3.38 46.28
N ALA A 93 10.54 3.37 47.21
CA ALA A 93 9.15 3.22 46.84
C ALA A 93 8.66 4.35 45.93
N LEU A 94 9.03 5.60 46.24
CA LEU A 94 8.71 6.77 45.42
C LEU A 94 9.23 6.63 43.99
N ARG A 95 10.43 6.10 43.82
CA ARG A 95 11.01 5.84 42.48
C ARG A 95 10.18 4.84 41.68
N ASP A 96 9.86 3.71 42.29
CA ASP A 96 9.10 2.64 41.63
C ASP A 96 7.69 3.13 41.24
N GLU A 97 7.03 3.83 42.14
CA GLU A 97 5.71 4.43 41.87
C GLU A 97 5.79 5.52 40.79
N MET A 98 6.80 6.38 40.78
CA MET A 98 7.01 7.38 39.72
C MET A 98 7.32 6.75 38.37
N GLN A 99 8.03 5.62 38.34
CA GLN A 99 8.23 4.85 37.11
C GLN A 99 6.89 4.33 36.53
N GLN A 100 6.01 3.86 37.42
CA GLN A 100 4.68 3.41 37.00
C GLN A 100 3.84 4.59 36.48
N VAL A 101 3.90 5.77 37.12
CA VAL A 101 3.24 6.99 36.62
C VAL A 101 3.74 7.37 35.21
N ILE A 102 5.06 7.35 34.98
CA ILE A 102 5.62 7.61 33.65
C ILE A 102 5.03 6.64 32.62
N LYS A 103 5.07 5.34 32.95
CA LYS A 103 4.55 4.29 32.06
C LYS A 103 3.08 4.52 31.70
N GLU A 104 2.24 4.77 32.67
CA GLU A 104 0.79 4.98 32.47
C GLU A 104 0.50 6.23 31.64
N GLU A 105 1.16 7.35 31.94
CA GLU A 105 0.96 8.60 31.23
C GLU A 105 1.48 8.53 29.78
N VAL A 106 2.63 7.92 29.56
CA VAL A 106 3.16 7.68 28.20
C VAL A 106 2.21 6.79 27.40
N ILE A 107 1.72 5.68 27.98
CA ILE A 107 0.76 4.80 27.29
C ILE A 107 -0.51 5.58 26.92
N LYS A 108 -1.07 6.38 27.83
CA LYS A 108 -2.27 7.19 27.55
C LYS A 108 -2.04 8.16 26.38
N GLY A 109 -0.92 8.90 26.38
CA GLY A 109 -0.59 9.83 25.30
C GLY A 109 -0.44 9.15 23.95
N PHE A 110 0.27 8.02 23.92
CA PHE A 110 0.46 7.26 22.69
C PHE A 110 -0.83 6.56 22.19
N ASP A 111 -1.74 6.16 23.08
CA ASP A 111 -3.04 5.58 22.69
C ASP A 111 -3.97 6.62 22.04
N VAL A 112 -3.96 7.85 22.52
CA VAL A 112 -4.69 8.96 21.88
C VAL A 112 -4.08 9.24 20.50
N PHE A 113 -2.76 9.41 20.46
CA PHE A 113 -2.03 9.63 19.21
C PHE A 113 -2.31 8.53 18.17
N ARG A 114 -2.31 7.26 18.59
CA ARG A 114 -2.59 6.12 17.70
C ARG A 114 -3.94 6.26 17.02
N LYS A 115 -5.01 6.52 17.77
CA LYS A 115 -6.37 6.61 17.24
C LYS A 115 -6.50 7.72 16.20
N ASP A 116 -5.91 8.88 16.48
CA ASP A 116 -5.99 10.04 15.58
C ASP A 116 -5.11 9.84 14.33
N THR A 117 -3.90 9.36 14.52
CA THR A 117 -2.92 9.14 13.44
C THR A 117 -3.38 8.04 12.48
N GLU A 118 -3.90 6.91 13.00
CA GLU A 118 -4.38 5.80 12.18
C GLU A 118 -5.46 6.26 11.20
N ARG A 119 -6.43 7.05 11.67
CA ARG A 119 -7.50 7.58 10.83
C ARG A 119 -6.97 8.52 9.75
N VAL A 120 -6.11 9.46 10.12
CA VAL A 120 -5.55 10.46 9.18
C VAL A 120 -4.68 9.79 8.11
N ILE A 121 -3.77 8.91 8.51
CA ILE A 121 -2.86 8.23 7.58
C ILE A 121 -3.65 7.28 6.66
N SER A 122 -4.60 6.50 7.20
CA SER A 122 -5.43 5.58 6.41
C SER A 122 -6.22 6.34 5.34
N ASN A 123 -6.87 7.45 5.68
CA ASN A 123 -7.60 8.28 4.73
C ASN A 123 -6.67 8.84 3.64
N ASN A 124 -5.53 9.41 4.01
CA ASN A 124 -4.58 9.96 3.06
C ASN A 124 -4.04 8.91 2.07
N ILE A 125 -3.75 7.70 2.55
CA ILE A 125 -3.29 6.59 1.70
C ILE A 125 -4.43 6.15 0.76
N GLN A 126 -5.65 6.04 1.25
CA GLN A 126 -6.81 5.68 0.44
C GLN A 126 -7.10 6.71 -0.66
N GLU A 127 -7.04 7.99 -0.36
CA GLU A 127 -7.15 9.06 -1.35
C GLU A 127 -6.03 8.99 -2.40
N THR A 128 -4.81 8.78 -1.96
CA THR A 128 -3.66 8.59 -2.85
C THR A 128 -3.90 7.41 -3.80
N PHE A 129 -4.29 6.26 -3.29
CA PHE A 129 -4.57 5.07 -4.12
C PHE A 129 -5.72 5.30 -5.09
N SER A 130 -6.82 5.90 -4.65
CA SER A 130 -7.96 6.23 -5.52
C SER A 130 -7.53 7.11 -6.69
N ARG A 131 -6.76 8.16 -6.42
CA ARG A 131 -6.23 9.08 -7.45
C ARG A 131 -5.33 8.36 -8.46
N PHE A 132 -4.39 7.55 -7.98
CA PHE A 132 -3.45 6.82 -8.85
C PHE A 132 -4.10 5.66 -9.59
N THR A 133 -5.08 4.95 -8.98
CA THR A 133 -5.89 3.94 -9.68
C THR A 133 -6.64 4.56 -10.86
N LYS A 134 -7.30 5.71 -10.64
CA LYS A 134 -8.01 6.42 -11.72
C LYS A 134 -7.05 6.83 -12.84
N ARG A 135 -5.89 7.41 -12.49
CA ARG A 135 -4.87 7.79 -13.47
C ARG A 135 -4.36 6.58 -14.27
N SER A 136 -4.07 5.47 -13.60
CA SER A 136 -3.58 4.25 -14.25
C SER A 136 -4.64 3.63 -15.16
N ASN A 137 -5.90 3.63 -14.75
CA ASN A 137 -7.00 3.15 -15.59
C ASN A 137 -7.15 4.02 -16.85
N ASN A 138 -7.00 5.34 -16.75
CA ASN A 138 -7.04 6.23 -17.92
C ASN A 138 -5.92 5.90 -18.90
N ILE A 139 -4.67 5.78 -18.43
CA ILE A 139 -3.52 5.45 -19.28
C ILE A 139 -3.69 4.09 -19.95
N ILE A 140 -4.16 3.08 -19.23
CA ILE A 140 -4.44 1.75 -19.79
C ILE A 140 -5.57 1.81 -20.83
N GLN A 141 -6.61 2.60 -20.58
CA GLN A 141 -7.71 2.79 -21.49
C GLN A 141 -7.26 3.51 -22.77
N GLU A 142 -6.40 4.52 -22.68
CA GLU A 142 -5.80 5.20 -23.83
C GLU A 142 -4.95 4.24 -24.67
N PHE A 143 -4.07 3.46 -24.01
CA PHE A 143 -3.28 2.43 -24.69
C PHE A 143 -4.16 1.39 -25.38
N LYS A 144 -5.20 0.90 -24.69
CA LYS A 144 -6.16 -0.05 -25.23
C LYS A 144 -6.85 0.51 -26.48
N THR A 145 -7.39 1.74 -26.39
CA THR A 145 -8.07 2.40 -27.52
C THR A 145 -7.14 2.57 -28.69
N ALA A 146 -5.89 2.96 -28.47
CA ALA A 146 -4.90 3.08 -29.51
C ALA A 146 -4.57 1.71 -30.17
N ALA A 147 -4.47 0.66 -29.37
CA ALA A 147 -4.26 -0.70 -29.88
C ALA A 147 -5.50 -1.22 -30.66
N GLU A 148 -6.72 -0.93 -30.20
CA GLU A 148 -7.96 -1.26 -30.90
C GLU A 148 -8.02 -0.62 -32.29
N ILE A 149 -7.68 0.65 -32.39
CA ILE A 149 -7.63 1.38 -33.68
C ILE A 149 -6.54 0.77 -34.58
N LEU A 150 -5.35 0.54 -34.03
CA LEU A 150 -4.19 0.06 -34.79
C LEU A 150 -4.41 -1.32 -35.40
N PHE A 151 -5.03 -2.23 -34.65
CA PHE A 151 -5.27 -3.60 -35.07
C PHE A 151 -6.73 -3.83 -35.56
N GLU A 152 -7.57 -2.80 -35.55
CA GLU A 152 -8.99 -2.86 -35.92
C GLU A 152 -9.73 -3.99 -35.19
N VAL A 153 -9.52 -4.09 -33.90
CA VAL A 153 -10.12 -5.10 -33.01
C VAL A 153 -10.82 -4.41 -31.85
N VAL A 154 -11.80 -5.08 -31.25
CA VAL A 154 -12.46 -4.63 -30.04
C VAL A 154 -11.90 -5.43 -28.87
N MET A 155 -11.44 -4.74 -27.84
CA MET A 155 -10.97 -5.35 -26.59
C MET A 155 -11.96 -5.04 -25.47
N ASP A 156 -12.17 -5.98 -24.58
CA ASP A 156 -13.04 -5.76 -23.42
C ASP A 156 -12.52 -4.66 -22.49
N PRO A 157 -13.43 -4.03 -21.74
CA PRO A 157 -13.04 -3.08 -20.71
C PRO A 157 -12.08 -3.71 -19.72
N PHE A 158 -11.03 -2.98 -19.40
CA PHE A 158 -10.05 -3.37 -18.43
C PHE A 158 -10.10 -2.36 -17.30
N GLU A 159 -10.55 -2.79 -16.13
CA GLU A 159 -10.54 -1.98 -14.92
C GLU A 159 -9.63 -2.62 -13.88
N PHE A 160 -8.80 -1.80 -13.30
CA PHE A 160 -8.00 -2.13 -12.15
C PHE A 160 -8.69 -1.58 -10.90
N SER A 161 -8.99 -2.43 -9.97
CA SER A 161 -9.44 -2.06 -8.64
C SER A 161 -8.45 -2.60 -7.61
N VAL A 162 -8.02 -1.75 -6.70
CA VAL A 162 -7.25 -2.16 -5.53
C VAL A 162 -8.19 -2.16 -4.34
N GLU A 163 -8.49 -3.31 -3.82
CA GLU A 163 -9.06 -3.43 -2.50
C GLU A 163 -7.90 -3.30 -1.50
N LEU A 164 -7.88 -2.20 -0.75
CA LEU A 164 -7.11 -2.15 0.47
C LEU A 164 -7.68 -3.22 1.39
N THR A 165 -6.96 -4.33 1.53
CA THR A 165 -7.31 -5.29 2.56
C THR A 165 -7.36 -4.54 3.89
N LYS A 166 -8.56 -4.42 4.44
CA LYS A 166 -8.82 -3.80 5.76
C LYS A 166 -8.12 -4.53 6.90
N ASP A 167 -7.47 -5.64 6.60
CA ASP A 167 -6.74 -6.47 7.53
C ASP A 167 -5.40 -5.83 7.89
N LYS A 168 -5.33 -5.44 9.11
CA LYS A 168 -4.22 -4.90 9.90
C LYS A 168 -4.16 -3.37 9.91
N GLY A 169 -4.99 -2.78 10.78
CA GLY A 169 -4.76 -1.44 11.32
C GLY A 169 -3.30 -1.26 11.71
N PHE A 170 -2.80 -0.04 11.66
CA PHE A 170 -1.45 0.29 12.09
C PHE A 170 -1.30 -0.10 13.57
N TYR A 171 -0.70 -1.27 13.81
CA TYR A 171 -0.47 -1.78 15.16
C TYR A 171 0.96 -1.44 15.56
N TYR A 172 1.15 -0.60 16.56
CA TYR A 172 2.43 -0.44 17.22
C TYR A 172 2.29 -0.78 18.71
N MET A 173 3.30 -1.42 19.24
CA MET A 173 3.38 -1.69 20.67
C MET A 173 4.27 -0.65 21.33
N VAL A 174 3.75 0.05 22.35
CA VAL A 174 4.58 0.75 23.30
C VAL A 174 5.26 -0.33 24.13
N GLN A 175 6.53 -0.63 23.82
CA GLN A 175 7.27 -1.64 24.59
C GLN A 175 7.75 -1.09 25.92
N GLU A 176 7.61 -1.92 26.95
CA GLU A 176 8.22 -1.68 28.24
C GLU A 176 9.74 -1.56 28.10
N TYR A 177 10.28 -0.54 28.71
CA TYR A 177 11.72 -0.36 28.78
C TYR A 177 12.28 -1.10 29.99
N THR A 178 13.20 -2.03 29.77
CA THR A 178 14.11 -2.55 30.80
C THR A 178 15.26 -1.59 30.96
N ALA A 179 15.42 -1.05 32.16
CA ALA A 179 16.47 -0.08 32.46
C ALA A 179 17.87 -0.67 32.23
N PRO A 180 18.85 0.11 31.77
CA PRO A 180 20.25 -0.30 31.80
C PRO A 180 20.77 -0.50 33.22
N THR A 181 21.72 -1.40 33.35
CA THR A 181 22.35 -1.86 34.61
C THR A 181 23.17 -0.83 35.41
N ASP A 182 23.22 0.44 34.99
CA ASP A 182 23.90 1.52 35.75
C ASP A 182 23.16 1.94 37.03
N GLU A 183 22.05 1.29 37.36
CA GLU A 183 21.20 1.61 38.52
C GLU A 183 21.76 1.18 39.86
N GLU A 184 22.59 0.13 39.90
CA GLU A 184 23.12 -0.42 41.17
C GLU A 184 24.08 0.55 41.86
N VAL A 185 24.93 1.24 41.09
CA VAL A 185 25.91 2.19 41.68
C VAL A 185 25.23 3.45 42.22
N LYS A 186 24.19 3.95 41.54
CA LYS A 186 23.43 5.12 42.01
C LYS A 186 22.57 4.82 43.24
N SER A 187 22.10 3.58 43.37
CA SER A 187 21.33 3.09 44.53
C SER A 187 22.14 3.13 45.83
N ILE A 188 23.42 2.73 45.82
CA ILE A 188 24.29 2.67 46.98
C ILE A 188 24.58 4.06 47.51
N LEU A 189 24.84 5.05 46.66
CA LEU A 189 25.12 6.43 47.06
C LEU A 189 23.91 7.10 47.73
N ARG A 190 22.69 6.75 47.39
CA ARG A 190 21.46 7.31 47.97
C ARG A 190 21.22 6.91 49.42
N THR A 191 21.75 5.78 49.86
CA THR A 191 21.54 5.24 51.21
C THR A 191 22.21 6.10 52.29
N PHE A 192 23.20 6.93 51.92
CA PHE A 192 23.96 7.78 52.84
C PHE A 192 23.47 9.24 52.89
N LEU A 193 22.45 9.61 52.08
CA LEU A 193 21.95 10.97 52.00
C LEU A 193 20.73 11.19 52.91
N PRO A 194 20.50 12.42 53.42
CA PRO A 194 19.26 12.77 54.10
C PRO A 194 18.05 12.47 53.22
N LYS A 195 16.95 11.98 53.82
CA LYS A 195 15.73 11.56 53.13
C LYS A 195 15.22 12.61 52.12
N SER A 196 15.23 13.88 52.50
CA SER A 196 14.80 15.00 51.66
C SER A 196 15.68 15.19 50.40
N MET A 197 17.00 15.01 50.53
CA MET A 197 17.94 15.08 49.40
C MET A 197 17.78 13.89 48.48
N SER A 198 17.69 12.68 49.03
CA SER A 198 17.46 11.44 48.23
C SER A 198 16.17 11.51 47.43
N ARG A 199 15.10 12.05 48.00
CA ARG A 199 13.82 12.24 47.28
C ARG A 199 13.93 13.23 46.11
N LYS A 200 14.60 14.39 46.31
CA LYS A 200 14.82 15.36 45.24
C LYS A 200 15.67 14.77 44.09
N MET A 201 16.66 13.96 44.42
CA MET A 201 17.48 13.26 43.45
C MET A 201 16.61 12.28 42.60
N VAL A 202 15.71 11.52 43.27
CA VAL A 202 14.76 10.66 42.59
C VAL A 202 13.87 11.47 41.65
N LEU A 203 13.29 12.57 42.08
CA LEU A 203 12.46 13.43 41.23
C LEU A 203 13.22 13.89 39.98
N ASN A 204 14.43 14.47 40.17
CA ASN A 204 15.21 14.97 39.04
C ASN A 204 15.57 13.86 38.06
N GLU A 205 15.97 12.68 38.54
CA GLU A 205 16.23 11.52 37.71
C GLU A 205 15.00 11.09 36.93
N MET A 206 13.83 11.03 37.54
CA MET A 206 12.59 10.66 36.88
C MET A 206 12.14 11.71 35.84
N LEU A 207 12.33 13.01 36.14
CA LEU A 207 12.05 14.10 35.20
C LEU A 207 12.94 14.04 33.93
N GLU A 208 14.22 13.69 34.08
CA GLU A 208 15.13 13.45 32.94
C GLU A 208 14.72 12.23 32.14
N ARG A 209 14.32 11.15 32.83
CA ARG A 209 13.87 9.89 32.22
C ARG A 209 12.65 10.07 31.33
N VAL A 210 11.68 10.93 31.68
CA VAL A 210 10.50 11.23 30.88
C VAL A 210 10.88 11.57 29.43
N SER A 211 11.80 12.52 29.24
CA SER A 211 12.22 12.96 27.92
C SER A 211 12.83 11.80 27.08
N SER A 212 13.64 10.96 27.74
CA SER A 212 14.27 9.79 27.12
C SER A 212 13.23 8.72 26.73
N ASP A 213 12.26 8.45 27.60
CA ASP A 213 11.26 7.39 27.36
C ASP A 213 10.26 7.81 26.28
N VAL A 214 9.77 9.05 26.29
CA VAL A 214 8.90 9.59 25.25
C VAL A 214 9.65 9.60 23.90
N GLY A 215 10.87 10.17 23.85
CA GLY A 215 11.64 10.24 22.60
C GLY A 215 11.95 8.86 22.00
N ARG A 216 12.28 7.85 22.82
CA ARG A 216 12.48 6.47 22.34
C ARG A 216 11.22 5.85 21.76
N ASN A 217 10.08 6.04 22.42
CA ASN A 217 8.81 5.54 21.90
C ASN A 217 8.42 6.27 20.61
N CYS A 218 8.61 7.59 20.51
CA CYS A 218 8.45 8.34 19.26
C CYS A 218 9.33 7.77 18.14
N GLY A 219 10.60 7.46 18.42
CA GLY A 219 11.51 6.83 17.47
C GLY A 219 11.02 5.46 16.94
N ARG A 220 10.49 4.61 17.82
CA ARG A 220 9.95 3.29 17.47
C ARG A 220 8.68 3.41 16.62
N VAL A 221 7.75 4.26 17.04
CA VAL A 221 6.49 4.52 16.31
C VAL A 221 6.79 5.10 14.93
N ARG A 222 7.72 6.06 14.83
CA ARG A 222 8.18 6.61 13.57
C ARG A 222 8.68 5.51 12.62
N TYR A 223 9.58 4.66 13.09
CA TYR A 223 10.13 3.57 12.28
C TYR A 223 9.04 2.61 11.79
N ASP A 224 8.12 2.20 12.66
CA ASP A 224 7.04 1.29 12.31
C ASP A 224 6.09 1.91 11.28
N LEU A 225 5.58 3.12 11.54
CA LEU A 225 4.65 3.80 10.64
C LEU A 225 5.26 4.09 9.26
N THR A 226 6.49 4.64 9.22
CA THR A 226 7.16 4.96 7.95
C THR A 226 7.48 3.70 7.16
N SER A 227 7.90 2.61 7.83
CA SER A 227 8.12 1.31 7.18
C SER A 227 6.84 0.74 6.58
N ARG A 228 5.72 0.82 7.28
CA ARG A 228 4.41 0.34 6.79
C ARG A 228 3.90 1.18 5.62
N ILE A 229 3.99 2.50 5.70
CA ILE A 229 3.60 3.39 4.61
C ILE A 229 4.37 3.02 3.34
N ARG A 230 5.71 2.93 3.42
CA ARG A 230 6.54 2.58 2.28
C ARG A 230 6.22 1.20 1.71
N LYS A 231 6.11 0.17 2.56
CA LYS A 231 5.75 -1.19 2.12
C LYS A 231 4.39 -1.25 1.43
N THR A 232 3.40 -0.52 1.95
CA THR A 232 2.05 -0.48 1.37
C THR A 232 2.07 0.16 -0.01
N ILE A 233 2.78 1.28 -0.15
CA ILE A 233 2.92 1.98 -1.45
C ILE A 233 3.76 1.18 -2.44
N ASP A 234 4.84 0.54 -2.00
CA ASP A 234 5.65 -0.33 -2.87
C ASP A 234 4.85 -1.54 -3.37
N HIS A 235 4.03 -2.14 -2.52
CA HIS A 235 3.14 -3.23 -2.92
C HIS A 235 2.15 -2.78 -4.00
N TYR A 236 1.52 -1.63 -3.79
CA TYR A 236 0.60 -1.03 -4.76
C TYR A 236 1.29 -0.69 -6.09
N ALA A 237 2.49 -0.10 -6.04
CA ALA A 237 3.28 0.20 -7.22
C ALA A 237 3.62 -1.05 -8.05
N LYS A 238 3.98 -2.16 -7.39
CA LYS A 238 4.21 -3.45 -8.05
C LYS A 238 2.96 -4.01 -8.72
N GLN A 239 1.80 -3.89 -8.10
CA GLN A 239 0.53 -4.31 -8.70
C GLN A 239 0.24 -3.52 -9.98
N LEU A 240 0.46 -2.20 -9.98
CA LEU A 240 0.30 -1.36 -11.16
C LEU A 240 1.29 -1.73 -12.29
N GLN A 241 2.55 -2.03 -11.93
CA GLN A 241 3.55 -2.44 -12.92
C GLN A 241 3.19 -3.75 -13.61
N ASN A 242 2.76 -4.75 -12.85
CA ASN A 242 2.41 -6.08 -13.38
C ASN A 242 1.22 -6.01 -14.34
N LEU A 243 0.25 -5.19 -14.00
CA LEU A 243 -0.98 -5.05 -14.78
C LEU A 243 -0.75 -4.63 -16.23
N GLY A 244 -0.01 -3.56 -16.45
CA GLY A 244 0.28 -3.07 -17.79
C GLY A 244 1.22 -4.01 -18.56
N SER A 245 2.11 -4.73 -17.87
CA SER A 245 3.01 -5.71 -18.49
C SER A 245 2.25 -6.89 -19.07
N ASP A 246 1.24 -7.37 -18.38
CA ASP A 246 0.41 -8.50 -18.86
C ASP A 246 -0.34 -8.14 -20.14
N LEU A 247 -0.90 -6.92 -20.21
CA LEU A 247 -1.60 -6.45 -21.39
C LEU A 247 -0.67 -6.32 -22.61
N ILE A 248 0.50 -5.70 -22.43
CA ILE A 248 1.51 -5.58 -23.48
C ILE A 248 1.93 -6.97 -23.97
N SER A 249 2.30 -7.87 -23.05
CA SER A 249 2.78 -9.22 -23.37
C SER A 249 1.74 -10.03 -24.14
N GLN A 250 0.46 -9.89 -23.81
CA GLN A 250 -0.62 -10.57 -24.53
C GLN A 250 -0.75 -10.09 -25.98
N ILE A 251 -0.63 -8.80 -26.23
CA ILE A 251 -0.69 -8.22 -27.57
C ILE A 251 0.57 -8.61 -28.37
N GLU A 252 1.76 -8.46 -27.77
CA GLU A 252 3.02 -8.86 -28.41
C GLU A 252 3.03 -10.33 -28.82
N HIS A 253 2.56 -11.22 -27.94
CA HIS A 253 2.47 -12.65 -28.26
C HIS A 253 1.50 -12.93 -29.42
N ALA A 254 0.34 -12.25 -29.46
CA ALA A 254 -0.60 -12.41 -30.56
C ALA A 254 -0.01 -11.93 -31.90
N ILE A 255 0.70 -10.82 -31.91
CA ILE A 255 1.41 -10.29 -33.08
C ILE A 255 2.49 -11.26 -33.54
N GLN A 256 3.38 -11.68 -32.64
CA GLN A 256 4.48 -12.59 -32.95
C GLN A 256 3.97 -13.89 -33.56
N LYS A 257 2.92 -14.47 -32.99
CA LYS A 257 2.30 -15.69 -33.48
C LYS A 257 1.68 -15.54 -34.87
N GLY A 258 1.06 -14.37 -35.13
CA GLY A 258 0.58 -14.03 -36.46
C GLY A 258 1.71 -13.91 -37.47
N GLN A 259 2.82 -13.28 -37.13
CA GLN A 259 4.01 -13.16 -37.98
C GLN A 259 4.67 -14.50 -38.31
N GLU A 260 4.86 -15.36 -37.30
CA GLU A 260 5.45 -16.71 -37.50
C GLU A 260 4.65 -17.56 -38.48
N ARG A 261 3.33 -17.54 -38.32
CA ARG A 261 2.43 -18.29 -39.21
C ARG A 261 2.37 -17.73 -40.60
N ARG A 262 2.50 -16.44 -40.78
CA ARG A 262 2.59 -15.79 -42.07
C ARG A 262 3.81 -16.25 -42.88
N LYS A 263 4.95 -16.45 -42.22
CA LYS A 263 6.17 -16.95 -42.87
C LYS A 263 6.02 -18.39 -43.42
N ALA A 264 5.06 -19.15 -42.93
CA ALA A 264 4.82 -20.54 -43.35
C ALA A 264 4.07 -20.71 -44.68
N GLY A 265 3.66 -19.60 -45.34
CA GLY A 265 3.06 -19.61 -46.66
C GLY A 265 1.51 -19.56 -46.69
N SER A 266 0.94 -19.34 -47.88
CA SER A 266 -0.49 -19.03 -48.06
C SER A 266 -1.45 -20.17 -47.65
N GLU A 267 -1.11 -21.41 -47.86
CA GLU A 267 -1.94 -22.57 -47.46
C GLU A 267 -1.97 -22.71 -45.93
N SER A 268 -0.82 -22.49 -45.26
CA SER A 268 -0.76 -22.47 -43.82
C SER A 268 -1.62 -21.35 -43.21
N ILE A 269 -1.66 -20.16 -43.85
CA ILE A 269 -2.52 -19.05 -43.45
C ILE A 269 -4.00 -19.45 -43.54
N ARG A 270 -4.44 -20.12 -44.62
CA ARG A 270 -5.82 -20.54 -44.78
C ARG A 270 -6.27 -21.54 -43.72
N ILE A 271 -5.45 -22.53 -43.45
CA ILE A 271 -5.71 -23.54 -42.42
C ILE A 271 -5.84 -22.88 -41.05
N GLU A 272 -4.92 -21.97 -40.72
CA GLU A 272 -4.89 -21.30 -39.41
C GLU A 272 -6.09 -20.34 -39.24
N LEU A 273 -6.48 -19.60 -40.25
CA LEU A 273 -7.69 -18.77 -40.20
C LEU A 273 -8.95 -19.61 -39.93
N ALA A 274 -9.06 -20.80 -40.50
CA ALA A 274 -10.15 -21.72 -40.22
C ALA A 274 -10.11 -22.22 -38.76
N LEU A 275 -8.92 -22.54 -38.25
CA LEU A 275 -8.72 -22.96 -36.86
C LEU A 275 -9.07 -21.82 -35.83
N LEU A 276 -8.62 -20.62 -36.14
CA LEU A 276 -8.91 -19.43 -35.30
C LEU A 276 -10.42 -19.09 -35.32
N ALA A 277 -11.11 -19.29 -36.47
CA ALA A 277 -12.55 -19.11 -36.54
C ALA A 277 -13.32 -20.12 -35.67
N ARG A 278 -12.87 -21.38 -35.62
CA ARG A 278 -13.42 -22.39 -34.70
C ARG A 278 -13.22 -22.04 -33.26
N LYS A 279 -11.99 -21.63 -32.88
CA LYS A 279 -11.66 -21.21 -31.51
C LYS A 279 -12.49 -20.01 -31.05
N THR A 280 -12.68 -19.02 -31.94
CA THR A 280 -13.53 -17.86 -31.69
C THR A 280 -14.93 -18.29 -31.31
N LYS A 281 -15.58 -19.13 -32.17
CA LYS A 281 -16.93 -19.62 -31.92
C LYS A 281 -17.06 -20.35 -30.58
N THR A 282 -16.13 -21.26 -30.28
CA THR A 282 -16.13 -21.98 -28.99
C THR A 282 -16.02 -21.04 -27.79
N LEU A 283 -15.20 -19.99 -27.87
CA LEU A 283 -15.02 -19.02 -26.79
C LEU A 283 -16.23 -18.09 -26.64
N GLU A 284 -16.90 -17.74 -27.74
CA GLU A 284 -18.14 -16.96 -27.72
C GLU A 284 -19.27 -17.76 -27.07
N ASP A 285 -19.46 -19.04 -27.45
CA ASP A 285 -20.42 -19.95 -26.82
C ASP A 285 -20.14 -20.11 -25.31
N LEU A 286 -18.87 -20.20 -24.91
CA LEU A 286 -18.47 -20.29 -23.52
C LEU A 286 -18.74 -18.98 -22.76
N LYS A 287 -18.46 -17.84 -23.37
CA LYS A 287 -18.73 -16.52 -22.81
C LYS A 287 -20.22 -16.33 -22.53
N GLU A 288 -21.07 -16.69 -23.48
CA GLU A 288 -22.52 -16.62 -23.34
C GLU A 288 -23.03 -17.49 -22.20
N LYS A 289 -22.57 -18.73 -22.09
CA LYS A 289 -22.91 -19.63 -20.98
C LYS A 289 -22.50 -19.08 -19.63
N LEU A 290 -21.29 -18.55 -19.52
CA LEU A 290 -20.80 -17.94 -18.29
C LEU A 290 -21.61 -16.69 -17.90
N THR A 291 -22.02 -15.88 -18.87
CA THR A 291 -22.86 -14.70 -18.63
C THR A 291 -24.26 -15.12 -18.12
N HIS A 292 -24.83 -16.18 -18.70
CA HIS A 292 -26.10 -16.74 -18.22
C HIS A 292 -26.02 -17.23 -16.76
N VAL A 293 -24.97 -17.97 -16.42
CA VAL A 293 -24.75 -18.46 -15.05
C VAL A 293 -24.57 -17.30 -14.08
N TRP A 294 -23.77 -16.31 -14.45
CA TRP A 294 -23.53 -15.11 -13.64
C TRP A 294 -24.83 -14.34 -13.34
N ASN A 295 -25.64 -14.12 -14.37
CA ASN A 295 -26.92 -13.43 -14.19
C ASN A 295 -27.91 -14.24 -13.33
N ALA A 296 -27.91 -15.58 -13.46
CA ALA A 296 -28.75 -16.44 -12.62
C ALA A 296 -28.35 -16.42 -11.14
N VAL A 297 -27.05 -16.41 -10.85
CA VAL A 297 -26.51 -16.30 -9.46
C VAL A 297 -26.87 -14.96 -8.85
N ASN A 298 -26.61 -13.85 -9.55
CA ASN A 298 -26.94 -12.52 -9.04
C ASN A 298 -28.46 -12.32 -8.80
N LEU A 299 -29.31 -12.90 -9.65
CA LEU A 299 -30.77 -12.87 -9.43
C LEU A 299 -31.20 -13.71 -8.22
N ALA A 300 -30.47 -14.75 -7.89
CA ALA A 300 -30.73 -15.59 -6.70
C ALA A 300 -30.30 -14.85 -5.41
N GLU A 301 -29.15 -14.18 -5.41
CA GLU A 301 -28.66 -13.38 -4.27
C GLU A 301 -29.61 -12.21 -3.95
N VAL A 302 -30.05 -11.45 -4.97
CA VAL A 302 -31.00 -10.34 -4.79
C VAL A 302 -32.37 -10.82 -4.26
N LYS A 303 -32.79 -12.04 -4.58
CA LYS A 303 -34.00 -12.64 -4.00
C LYS A 303 -33.80 -13.05 -2.56
N HIS A 304 -32.62 -13.54 -2.17
CA HIS A 304 -32.32 -13.92 -0.77
C HIS A 304 -32.26 -12.71 0.16
N GLU A 305 -31.73 -11.56 -0.31
CA GLU A 305 -31.68 -10.31 0.46
C GLU A 305 -33.05 -9.64 0.64
N ARG A 306 -34.05 -9.96 -0.17
CA ARG A 306 -35.43 -9.44 -0.03
C ARG A 306 -36.33 -10.26 0.91
N PHE A 307 -35.89 -11.41 1.36
CA PHE A 307 -36.65 -12.31 2.24
C PHE A 307 -36.04 -12.47 3.64
N ASN A 308 -34.91 -11.79 3.95
CA ASN A 308 -34.36 -11.58 5.29
C ASN A 308 -34.49 -10.12 5.70
#